data_50f227458ee6d6b284910adbd89a9d2f
#
_entry.id   50f227458ee6d6b284910adbd89a9d2f
#
_cell.length_a   1.000
_cell.length_b   1.000
_cell.length_c   1.000
_cell.angle_alpha   90.00
_cell.angle_beta   90.00
_cell.angle_gamma   90.00
#
_symmetry.space_group_name_H-M   'P 1'
#
loop_
_entity.id
_entity.type
_entity.pdbx_description
1 polymer ?
#
loop_
_entity_poly.entity_id
_entity_poly.type
_entity_poly.pdbx_seq_one_letter_code
_entity_poly.pdbx_strand_id
1 'polypeptide(L)'
;MLPFTLAGALLTSLIAVANEPPITDLAFTPEAKHVVAVSQSGIHLYAWPELDHKRTIRTSTSNLHSIAFSPNGKYLAVGGGAPSEDGVVEVFSWPKGEPITRFDSHNDSVRSVIWQDNDRLLTASIDREIKLWHLEKETNSILTLKGHSRSVDAICLIGNGQTLVSTGADHSLRVWDMESGTLIRTMNQHTKPVNALELRPVRDGLPMVASAARDRTIRFWQPTIGRMVRYIRLDSEPLNIAWTNDGDRVLATCVDGRVRIIDPVEVTVTQDLPAIKGWAYALAMHPHNRSAAIGGINGQIWRIENLSEPGARSEPR
;
A
#
# COMPACT_ATOMS: atom_id res chain seq x y z
N MET A 1 -20.21 -46.47 -25.27
CA MET A 1 -20.02 -45.11 -25.78
C MET A 1 -20.69 -44.15 -24.81
N LEU A 2 -19.92 -43.56 -23.94
CA LEU A 2 -20.35 -42.47 -23.03
C LEU A 2 -19.58 -41.21 -23.43
N PRO A 3 -20.21 -40.05 -23.57
CA PRO A 3 -19.51 -38.84 -23.93
C PRO A 3 -18.78 -38.23 -22.72
N PHE A 4 -17.51 -37.95 -22.92
CA PHE A 4 -16.70 -37.11 -22.03
C PHE A 4 -17.24 -35.69 -22.08
N THR A 5 -17.76 -35.18 -20.97
CA THR A 5 -17.98 -33.75 -20.76
C THR A 5 -16.68 -33.09 -20.33
N LEU A 6 -16.10 -32.29 -21.21
CA LEU A 6 -15.02 -31.38 -20.86
C LEU A 6 -15.56 -30.31 -19.87
N ALA A 7 -15.05 -30.34 -18.66
CA ALA A 7 -15.19 -29.23 -17.74
C ALA A 7 -14.36 -28.06 -18.29
N GLY A 8 -15.03 -27.03 -18.80
CA GLY A 8 -14.42 -25.82 -19.30
C GLY A 8 -13.83 -25.03 -18.12
N ALA A 9 -12.51 -25.03 -18.02
CA ALA A 9 -11.81 -24.04 -17.22
C ALA A 9 -12.07 -22.66 -17.86
N LEU A 10 -12.78 -21.79 -17.16
CA LEU A 10 -12.89 -20.38 -17.51
C LEU A 10 -11.48 -19.77 -17.44
N LEU A 11 -10.81 -19.72 -18.58
CA LEU A 11 -9.68 -18.82 -18.80
C LEU A 11 -10.25 -17.39 -18.84
N THR A 12 -10.23 -16.69 -17.70
CA THR A 12 -10.41 -15.24 -17.69
C THR A 12 -9.25 -14.65 -18.47
N SER A 13 -9.59 -14.00 -19.58
CA SER A 13 -8.67 -13.42 -20.54
C SER A 13 -7.72 -12.45 -19.86
N LEU A 14 -6.44 -12.79 -19.87
CA LEU A 14 -5.34 -11.87 -19.62
C LEU A 14 -5.31 -10.89 -20.79
N ILE A 15 -5.90 -9.72 -20.62
CA ILE A 15 -5.69 -8.61 -21.57
C ILE A 15 -4.29 -8.06 -21.22
N ALA A 16 -3.28 -8.66 -21.82
CA ALA A 16 -1.95 -8.08 -21.85
C ALA A 16 -1.97 -6.94 -22.86
N VAL A 17 -2.22 -5.73 -22.41
CA VAL A 17 -1.92 -4.53 -23.21
C VAL A 17 -0.41 -4.37 -23.14
N ALA A 18 0.28 -4.70 -24.22
CA ALA A 18 1.72 -4.52 -24.34
C ALA A 18 2.05 -3.02 -24.19
N ASN A 19 2.91 -2.67 -23.21
CA ASN A 19 3.45 -1.34 -22.88
C ASN A 19 2.63 -0.41 -21.98
N GLU A 20 1.67 -0.89 -21.21
CA GLU A 20 1.10 -0.05 -20.15
C GLU A 20 2.11 0.10 -19.00
N PRO A 21 2.25 1.31 -18.41
CA PRO A 21 3.13 1.51 -17.28
C PRO A 21 2.68 0.69 -16.05
N PRO A 22 3.63 0.32 -15.16
CA PRO A 22 3.30 -0.45 -13.97
C PRO A 22 2.25 0.24 -13.10
N ILE A 23 1.35 -0.55 -12.51
CA ILE A 23 0.51 -0.09 -11.41
C ILE A 23 1.38 -0.07 -10.15
N THR A 24 1.56 1.12 -9.60
CA THR A 24 2.48 1.38 -8.49
C THR A 24 1.79 1.34 -7.14
N ASP A 25 0.49 1.70 -7.09
CA ASP A 25 -0.33 1.61 -5.89
C ASP A 25 -1.81 1.45 -6.24
N LEU A 26 -2.59 0.93 -5.27
CA LEU A 26 -4.01 0.62 -5.38
C LEU A 26 -4.76 1.04 -4.12
N ALA A 27 -6.01 1.51 -4.30
CA ALA A 27 -6.93 1.71 -3.19
C ALA A 27 -8.36 1.33 -3.59
N PHE A 28 -9.12 0.73 -2.69
CA PHE A 28 -10.56 0.61 -2.86
C PHE A 28 -11.23 1.95 -2.62
N THR A 29 -12.28 2.23 -3.41
CA THR A 29 -13.13 3.40 -3.15
C THR A 29 -13.86 3.26 -1.83
N PRO A 30 -14.27 4.36 -1.18
CA PRO A 30 -14.99 4.30 0.10
C PRO A 30 -16.25 3.41 0.07
N GLU A 31 -16.91 3.33 -1.09
CA GLU A 31 -18.08 2.49 -1.30
C GLU A 31 -17.74 1.02 -1.62
N ALA A 32 -16.47 0.69 -1.72
CA ALA A 32 -15.95 -0.63 -2.05
C ALA A 32 -16.45 -1.24 -3.39
N LYS A 33 -16.98 -0.40 -4.28
CA LYS A 33 -17.50 -0.82 -5.59
C LYS A 33 -16.49 -0.73 -6.72
N HIS A 34 -15.38 -0.06 -6.47
CA HIS A 34 -14.34 0.16 -7.46
C HIS A 34 -12.96 0.07 -6.81
N VAL A 35 -11.97 -0.17 -7.65
CA VAL A 35 -10.54 -0.06 -7.32
C VAL A 35 -9.97 1.10 -8.12
N VAL A 36 -9.23 1.96 -7.44
CA VAL A 36 -8.44 3.02 -8.05
C VAL A 36 -6.98 2.60 -8.08
N ALA A 37 -6.37 2.68 -9.24
CA ALA A 37 -4.98 2.34 -9.48
C ALA A 37 -4.21 3.57 -9.95
N VAL A 38 -2.98 3.73 -9.53
CA VAL A 38 -2.07 4.78 -10.02
C VAL A 38 -0.92 4.19 -10.82
N SER A 39 -0.54 4.91 -11.86
CA SER A 39 0.59 4.59 -12.73
C SER A 39 1.19 5.87 -13.32
N GLN A 40 2.18 5.77 -14.18
CA GLN A 40 2.70 6.90 -14.94
C GLN A 40 1.68 7.53 -15.90
N SER A 41 0.64 6.80 -16.28
CA SER A 41 -0.41 7.30 -17.18
C SER A 41 -1.57 8.00 -16.46
N GLY A 42 -1.56 8.07 -15.14
CA GLY A 42 -2.56 8.75 -14.32
C GLY A 42 -3.26 7.86 -13.32
N ILE A 43 -4.48 8.23 -12.96
CA ILE A 43 -5.33 7.55 -11.99
C ILE A 43 -6.42 6.80 -12.76
N HIS A 44 -6.47 5.49 -12.62
CA HIS A 44 -7.38 4.59 -13.34
C HIS A 44 -8.45 4.03 -12.40
N LEU A 45 -9.71 4.10 -12.79
CA LEU A 45 -10.83 3.54 -12.05
C LEU A 45 -11.30 2.24 -12.71
N TYR A 46 -11.37 1.16 -11.92
CA TYR A 46 -11.86 -0.15 -12.34
C TYR A 46 -13.08 -0.56 -11.52
N ALA A 47 -14.10 -1.16 -12.16
CA ALA A 47 -15.20 -1.77 -11.44
C ALA A 47 -14.72 -2.97 -10.63
N TRP A 48 -15.29 -3.17 -9.47
CA TRP A 48 -15.04 -4.35 -8.66
C TRP A 48 -16.30 -5.23 -8.61
N PRO A 49 -16.22 -6.55 -8.78
CA PRO A 49 -15.00 -7.37 -8.90
C PRO A 49 -14.54 -7.63 -10.34
N GLU A 50 -15.22 -7.12 -11.37
CA GLU A 50 -14.97 -7.44 -12.79
C GLU A 50 -13.62 -6.93 -13.30
N LEU A 51 -13.07 -5.88 -12.68
CA LEU A 51 -11.88 -5.16 -13.08
C LEU A 51 -11.98 -4.50 -14.46
N ASP A 52 -13.21 -4.17 -14.90
CA ASP A 52 -13.44 -3.39 -16.09
C ASP A 52 -12.99 -1.95 -15.89
N HIS A 53 -12.14 -1.44 -16.78
CA HIS A 53 -11.74 -0.03 -16.77
C HIS A 53 -12.95 0.88 -17.03
N LYS A 54 -13.18 1.87 -16.16
CA LYS A 54 -14.31 2.81 -16.25
C LYS A 54 -13.89 4.19 -16.72
N ARG A 55 -12.83 4.75 -16.17
CA ARG A 55 -12.30 6.05 -16.55
C ARG A 55 -10.86 6.24 -16.08
N THR A 56 -10.18 7.23 -16.68
CA THR A 56 -8.89 7.73 -16.23
C THR A 56 -9.02 9.19 -15.83
N ILE A 57 -8.51 9.55 -14.65
CA ILE A 57 -8.34 10.93 -14.21
C ILE A 57 -6.89 11.31 -14.54
N ARG A 58 -6.73 12.39 -15.32
CA ARG A 58 -5.42 12.91 -15.68
C ARG A 58 -4.83 13.69 -14.52
N THR A 59 -3.53 13.54 -14.32
CA THR A 59 -2.74 14.28 -13.34
C THR A 59 -1.74 15.18 -14.06
N SER A 60 -1.31 16.23 -13.42
CA SER A 60 -0.19 17.05 -13.90
C SER A 60 1.16 16.46 -13.44
N THR A 61 1.12 15.56 -12.47
CA THR A 61 2.29 14.90 -11.87
C THR A 61 2.61 13.62 -12.62
N SER A 62 3.87 13.43 -12.94
CA SER A 62 4.41 12.19 -13.49
C SER A 62 4.76 11.18 -12.38
N ASN A 63 4.93 9.91 -12.77
CA ASN A 63 5.43 8.85 -11.88
C ASN A 63 4.69 8.79 -10.53
N LEU A 64 3.38 8.58 -10.56
CA LEU A 64 2.60 8.37 -9.34
C LEU A 64 3.06 7.12 -8.60
N HIS A 65 3.21 7.22 -7.27
CA HIS A 65 3.71 6.14 -6.42
C HIS A 65 2.77 5.75 -5.29
N SER A 66 1.88 6.65 -4.89
CA SER A 66 0.99 6.41 -3.76
C SER A 66 -0.36 7.06 -3.95
N ILE A 67 -1.40 6.43 -3.37
CA ILE A 67 -2.79 6.88 -3.43
C ILE A 67 -3.46 6.67 -2.07
N ALA A 68 -4.24 7.66 -1.63
CA ALA A 68 -5.01 7.55 -0.38
C ALA A 68 -6.33 8.31 -0.45
N PHE A 69 -7.40 7.69 0.02
CA PHE A 69 -8.68 8.37 0.28
C PHE A 69 -8.68 9.04 1.65
N SER A 70 -9.29 10.22 1.74
CA SER A 70 -9.56 10.85 3.03
C SER A 70 -10.54 10.01 3.86
N PRO A 71 -10.49 10.07 5.21
CA PRO A 71 -11.38 9.27 6.07
C PRO A 71 -12.87 9.45 5.79
N ASN A 72 -13.30 10.66 5.39
CA ASN A 72 -14.69 10.94 5.00
C ASN A 72 -15.04 10.53 3.56
N GLY A 73 -14.07 10.01 2.80
CA GLY A 73 -14.24 9.59 1.41
C GLY A 73 -14.49 10.70 0.40
N LYS A 74 -14.30 11.97 0.77
CA LYS A 74 -14.58 13.13 -0.12
C LYS A 74 -13.39 13.53 -0.98
N TYR A 75 -12.19 13.12 -0.62
CA TYR A 75 -10.96 13.50 -1.29
C TYR A 75 -10.11 12.27 -1.63
N LEU A 76 -9.42 12.36 -2.73
CA LEU A 76 -8.41 11.42 -3.19
C LEU A 76 -7.09 12.16 -3.33
N ALA A 77 -6.06 11.75 -2.59
CA ALA A 77 -4.71 12.27 -2.71
C ALA A 77 -3.83 11.29 -3.47
N VAL A 78 -2.98 11.79 -4.36
CA VAL A 78 -1.95 11.01 -5.06
C VAL A 78 -0.60 11.71 -4.92
N GLY A 79 0.44 10.92 -4.73
CA GLY A 79 1.81 11.39 -4.60
C GLY A 79 2.72 10.81 -5.68
N GLY A 80 3.64 11.63 -6.17
CA GLY A 80 4.60 11.25 -7.20
C GLY A 80 5.66 12.31 -7.42
N GLY A 81 6.12 12.44 -8.66
CA GLY A 81 7.10 13.43 -9.08
C GLY A 81 8.22 12.85 -9.91
N ALA A 82 9.05 13.73 -10.47
CA ALA A 82 10.23 13.36 -11.22
C ALA A 82 11.41 13.12 -10.26
N PRO A 83 12.10 11.97 -10.35
CA PRO A 83 13.24 11.67 -9.48
C PRO A 83 14.32 12.75 -9.57
N SER A 84 14.77 13.23 -8.41
CA SER A 84 15.79 14.30 -8.24
C SER A 84 15.39 15.68 -8.80
N GLU A 85 14.13 15.88 -9.13
CA GLU A 85 13.61 17.17 -9.63
C GLU A 85 12.52 17.72 -8.71
N ASP A 86 11.44 16.97 -8.53
CA ASP A 86 10.30 17.40 -7.72
C ASP A 86 9.60 16.26 -7.00
N GLY A 87 8.87 16.60 -5.94
CA GLY A 87 7.90 15.73 -5.29
C GLY A 87 6.58 16.44 -5.13
N VAL A 88 5.55 15.90 -5.74
CA VAL A 88 4.25 16.55 -5.87
C VAL A 88 3.16 15.70 -5.26
N VAL A 89 2.20 16.37 -4.62
CA VAL A 89 0.93 15.76 -4.22
C VAL A 89 -0.21 16.51 -4.88
N GLU A 90 -1.11 15.80 -5.51
CA GLU A 90 -2.37 16.34 -6.03
C GLU A 90 -3.55 15.77 -5.25
N VAL A 91 -4.51 16.62 -4.94
CA VAL A 91 -5.75 16.23 -4.27
C VAL A 91 -6.95 16.50 -5.18
N PHE A 92 -7.81 15.51 -5.29
CA PHE A 92 -9.01 15.54 -6.13
C PHE A 92 -10.27 15.38 -5.28
N SER A 93 -11.37 16.00 -5.71
CA SER A 93 -12.69 15.72 -5.17
C SER A 93 -13.14 14.31 -5.56
N TRP A 94 -13.79 13.61 -4.65
CA TRP A 94 -14.35 12.29 -4.93
C TRP A 94 -15.89 12.29 -4.77
N PRO A 95 -16.67 11.63 -5.63
CA PRO A 95 -16.23 10.78 -6.77
C PRO A 95 -16.00 11.53 -8.09
N LYS A 96 -16.09 12.85 -8.16
CA LYS A 96 -15.99 13.60 -9.42
C LYS A 96 -14.62 13.49 -10.06
N GLY A 97 -13.54 13.51 -9.29
CA GLY A 97 -12.16 13.52 -9.78
C GLY A 97 -11.73 14.89 -10.30
N GLU A 98 -12.34 15.96 -9.79
CA GLU A 98 -11.95 17.34 -10.09
C GLU A 98 -10.76 17.74 -9.22
N PRO A 99 -9.72 18.42 -9.75
CA PRO A 99 -8.58 18.86 -8.96
C PRO A 99 -9.02 19.90 -7.93
N ILE A 100 -8.56 19.75 -6.69
CA ILE A 100 -8.82 20.66 -5.56
C ILE A 100 -7.58 21.48 -5.25
N THR A 101 -6.44 20.82 -5.02
CA THR A 101 -5.18 21.48 -4.70
C THR A 101 -3.99 20.64 -5.14
N ARG A 102 -2.84 21.33 -5.28
CA ARG A 102 -1.55 20.74 -5.58
C ARG A 102 -0.52 21.30 -4.62
N PHE A 103 0.31 20.43 -4.07
CA PHE A 103 1.46 20.79 -3.26
C PHE A 103 2.74 20.41 -4.01
N ASP A 104 3.60 21.38 -4.31
CA ASP A 104 4.99 21.15 -4.68
C ASP A 104 5.75 20.84 -3.39
N SER A 105 5.63 19.60 -2.96
CA SER A 105 5.77 19.22 -1.56
C SER A 105 7.20 18.90 -1.14
N HIS A 106 8.00 18.39 -2.06
CA HIS A 106 9.32 17.85 -1.76
C HIS A 106 10.34 18.14 -2.87
N ASN A 107 11.62 18.00 -2.55
CA ASN A 107 12.72 18.17 -3.51
C ASN A 107 13.04 16.87 -4.31
N ASP A 108 12.26 15.83 -4.09
CA ASP A 108 12.36 14.55 -4.79
C ASP A 108 11.03 13.80 -4.66
N SER A 109 10.84 12.79 -5.48
CA SER A 109 9.58 12.08 -5.65
C SER A 109 8.94 11.63 -4.33
N VAL A 110 7.63 11.83 -4.20
CA VAL A 110 6.81 11.37 -3.06
C VAL A 110 6.55 9.87 -3.20
N ARG A 111 6.86 9.12 -2.15
CA ARG A 111 6.75 7.65 -2.10
C ARG A 111 5.51 7.15 -1.36
N SER A 112 5.03 7.93 -0.39
CA SER A 112 3.87 7.56 0.42
C SER A 112 3.06 8.77 0.78
N VAL A 113 1.73 8.67 0.67
CA VAL A 113 0.74 9.68 1.07
C VAL A 113 -0.29 8.99 1.96
N ILE A 114 -0.56 9.57 3.13
CA ILE A 114 -1.62 9.11 4.03
C ILE A 114 -2.38 10.32 4.60
N TRP A 115 -3.62 10.12 4.97
CA TRP A 115 -4.42 11.15 5.65
C TRP A 115 -4.29 11.00 7.16
N GLN A 116 -4.06 12.10 7.87
CA GLN A 116 -4.15 12.16 9.32
C GLN A 116 -5.60 12.33 9.77
N ASP A 117 -6.33 13.17 9.05
CA ASP A 117 -7.77 13.41 9.20
C ASP A 117 -8.36 13.89 7.85
N ASN A 118 -9.52 14.56 7.86
CA ASN A 118 -10.17 14.98 6.62
C ASN A 118 -9.49 16.14 5.91
N ASP A 119 -8.68 16.91 6.61
CA ASP A 119 -8.10 18.17 6.13
C ASP A 119 -6.57 18.17 6.17
N ARG A 120 -5.96 17.18 6.79
CA ARG A 120 -4.51 17.06 6.92
C ARG A 120 -3.99 15.75 6.35
N LEU A 121 -2.94 15.84 5.56
CA LEU A 121 -2.26 14.71 4.96
C LEU A 121 -0.76 14.71 5.24
N LEU A 122 -0.17 13.54 5.29
CA LEU A 122 1.25 13.31 5.47
C LEU A 122 1.84 12.77 4.18
N THR A 123 3.04 13.23 3.86
CA THR A 123 3.81 12.80 2.69
C THR A 123 5.20 12.35 3.12
N ALA A 124 5.70 11.30 2.49
CA ALA A 124 7.06 10.81 2.66
C ALA A 124 7.77 10.73 1.32
N SER A 125 9.05 11.11 1.26
CA SER A 125 9.77 11.33 0.02
C SER A 125 11.18 10.73 -0.02
N ILE A 126 11.68 10.59 -1.23
CA ILE A 126 13.07 10.25 -1.52
C ILE A 126 14.03 11.33 -0.97
N ASP A 127 13.58 12.58 -0.79
CA ASP A 127 14.34 13.66 -0.17
C ASP A 127 14.65 13.47 1.33
N ARG A 128 14.20 12.34 1.92
CA ARG A 128 14.44 11.91 3.31
C ARG A 128 13.59 12.63 4.36
N GLU A 129 12.62 13.42 3.93
CA GLU A 129 11.71 14.17 4.80
C GLU A 129 10.32 13.56 4.78
N ILE A 130 9.61 13.79 5.90
CA ILE A 130 8.17 13.55 6.01
C ILE A 130 7.53 14.90 6.32
N LYS A 131 6.47 15.27 5.63
CA LYS A 131 5.81 16.56 5.81
C LYS A 131 4.33 16.39 6.07
N LEU A 132 3.79 17.24 6.94
CA LEU A 132 2.37 17.37 7.24
C LEU A 132 1.82 18.62 6.55
N TRP A 133 0.71 18.46 5.84
CA TRP A 133 0.04 19.52 5.05
C TRP A 133 -1.38 19.71 5.53
N HIS A 134 -1.93 20.89 5.32
CA HIS A 134 -3.34 21.18 5.51
C HIS A 134 -3.93 21.66 4.18
N LEU A 135 -5.10 21.15 3.80
CA LEU A 135 -5.71 21.45 2.50
C LEU A 135 -5.92 22.94 2.23
N GLU A 136 -6.29 23.71 3.25
CA GLU A 136 -6.56 25.14 3.12
C GLU A 136 -5.31 26.03 3.25
N LYS A 137 -4.16 25.47 3.63
CA LYS A 137 -2.89 26.21 3.81
C LYS A 137 -1.90 25.84 2.70
N GLU A 138 -2.07 26.41 1.54
CA GLU A 138 -1.53 25.95 0.27
C GLU A 138 -0.02 26.04 0.09
N THR A 139 0.75 26.75 0.91
CA THR A 139 2.14 27.10 0.55
C THR A 139 3.22 26.44 1.38
N ASN A 140 2.95 26.06 2.62
CA ASN A 140 3.97 25.50 3.51
C ASN A 140 3.46 24.30 4.31
N SER A 141 4.34 23.33 4.53
CA SER A 141 4.07 22.24 5.46
C SER A 141 3.91 22.76 6.89
N ILE A 142 2.94 22.20 7.62
CA ILE A 142 2.71 22.53 9.04
C ILE A 142 3.85 21.99 9.90
N LEU A 143 4.36 20.80 9.52
CA LEU A 143 5.40 20.09 10.24
C LEU A 143 6.31 19.39 9.22
N THR A 144 7.63 19.40 9.50
CA THR A 144 8.62 18.64 8.74
C THR A 144 9.43 17.77 9.69
N LEU A 145 9.38 16.46 9.50
CA LEU A 145 10.15 15.48 10.26
C LEU A 145 11.43 15.13 9.50
N LYS A 146 12.57 15.37 10.12
CA LYS A 146 13.91 15.12 9.58
C LYS A 146 14.64 14.10 10.43
N GLY A 147 15.33 13.15 9.80
CA GLY A 147 16.13 12.19 10.54
C GLY A 147 16.49 10.95 9.75
N HIS A 148 15.67 10.51 8.78
CA HIS A 148 16.07 9.43 7.88
C HIS A 148 17.33 9.82 7.10
N SER A 149 18.26 8.88 6.96
CA SER A 149 19.52 9.12 6.23
C SER A 149 19.41 8.83 4.73
N ARG A 150 18.34 8.16 4.32
CA ARG A 150 17.96 7.86 2.92
C ARG A 150 16.47 8.06 2.73
N SER A 151 15.95 7.72 1.53
CA SER A 151 14.53 7.84 1.20
C SER A 151 13.61 7.27 2.29
N VAL A 152 12.46 7.94 2.47
CA VAL A 152 11.34 7.43 3.28
C VAL A 152 10.34 6.83 2.31
N ASP A 153 10.16 5.52 2.37
CA ASP A 153 9.38 4.78 1.37
C ASP A 153 7.96 4.45 1.82
N ALA A 154 7.73 4.33 3.14
CA ALA A 154 6.39 4.08 3.68
C ALA A 154 6.19 4.71 5.06
N ILE A 155 4.96 5.15 5.33
CA ILE A 155 4.53 5.73 6.61
C ILE A 155 3.17 5.17 7.01
N CYS A 156 2.92 5.04 8.31
CA CYS A 156 1.60 4.76 8.86
C CYS A 156 1.38 5.48 10.20
N LEU A 157 0.13 5.84 10.50
CA LEU A 157 -0.26 6.47 11.76
C LEU A 157 -0.79 5.42 12.73
N ILE A 158 -0.49 5.61 14.02
CA ILE A 158 -1.05 4.83 15.13
C ILE A 158 -1.62 5.77 16.20
N GLY A 159 -2.48 5.26 17.06
CA GLY A 159 -2.98 6.02 18.21
C GLY A 159 -3.74 7.29 17.83
N ASN A 160 -4.78 7.19 17.01
CA ASN A 160 -5.61 8.32 16.57
C ASN A 160 -4.81 9.46 15.90
N GLY A 161 -3.72 9.10 15.21
CA GLY A 161 -2.89 10.06 14.48
C GLY A 161 -1.86 10.80 15.34
N GLN A 162 -1.66 10.41 16.61
CA GLN A 162 -0.69 11.03 17.50
C GLN A 162 0.74 10.52 17.31
N THR A 163 0.89 9.34 16.78
CA THR A 163 2.20 8.73 16.54
C THR A 163 2.32 8.29 15.11
N LEU A 164 3.43 8.65 14.48
CA LEU A 164 3.78 8.20 13.14
C LEU A 164 4.86 7.12 13.22
N VAL A 165 4.75 6.11 12.38
CA VAL A 165 5.82 5.16 12.10
C VAL A 165 6.23 5.35 10.64
N SER A 166 7.54 5.46 10.40
CA SER A 166 8.11 5.60 9.07
C SER A 166 9.22 4.60 8.82
N THR A 167 9.46 4.28 7.55
CA THR A 167 10.53 3.35 7.14
C THR A 167 11.02 3.67 5.74
N GLY A 168 12.20 3.16 5.39
CA GLY A 168 12.74 3.41 4.05
C GLY A 168 14.09 2.75 3.77
N ALA A 169 14.82 3.38 2.84
CA ALA A 169 16.07 2.85 2.30
C ALA A 169 17.26 2.88 3.28
N ASP A 170 17.12 3.51 4.44
CA ASP A 170 18.11 3.48 5.53
C ASP A 170 17.95 2.25 6.45
N HIS A 171 17.05 1.31 6.11
CA HIS A 171 16.77 0.04 6.79
C HIS A 171 16.14 0.20 8.18
N SER A 172 15.78 1.44 8.58
CA SER A 172 15.24 1.72 9.89
C SER A 172 13.71 1.84 9.87
N LEU A 173 13.08 1.51 11.00
CA LEU A 173 11.77 2.01 11.37
C LEU A 173 11.94 3.11 12.40
N ARG A 174 11.27 4.24 12.22
CA ARG A 174 11.31 5.38 13.13
C ARG A 174 9.93 5.67 13.66
N VAL A 175 9.86 6.03 14.93
CA VAL A 175 8.63 6.37 15.62
C VAL A 175 8.71 7.83 16.04
N TRP A 176 7.70 8.61 15.66
CA TRP A 176 7.66 10.05 15.85
C TRP A 176 6.43 10.45 16.66
N ASP A 177 6.60 11.44 17.50
CA ASP A 177 5.50 12.15 18.14
C ASP A 177 5.00 13.25 17.18
N MET A 178 3.73 13.22 16.85
CA MET A 178 3.14 14.13 15.85
C MET A 178 2.79 15.49 16.41
N GLU A 179 2.70 15.66 17.72
CA GLU A 179 2.46 16.95 18.38
C GLU A 179 3.74 17.77 18.42
N SER A 180 4.82 17.18 18.90
CA SER A 180 6.12 17.84 19.05
C SER A 180 7.01 17.75 17.79
N GLY A 181 6.72 16.83 16.86
CA GLY A 181 7.56 16.54 15.69
C GLY A 181 8.87 15.84 16.06
N THR A 182 9.00 15.28 17.26
CA THR A 182 10.25 14.68 17.72
C THR A 182 10.33 13.20 17.45
N LEU A 183 11.55 12.73 17.20
CA LEU A 183 11.86 11.30 17.06
C LEU A 183 11.83 10.65 18.45
N ILE A 184 10.88 9.73 18.68
CA ILE A 184 10.77 8.97 19.93
C ILE A 184 11.82 7.85 19.95
N ARG A 185 11.96 7.08 18.84
CA ARG A 185 12.89 5.95 18.75
C ARG A 185 13.19 5.51 17.33
N THR A 186 14.25 4.71 17.21
CA THR A 186 14.65 4.06 15.95
C THR A 186 14.85 2.56 16.19
N MET A 187 14.37 1.73 15.24
CA MET A 187 14.48 0.28 15.25
C MET A 187 15.21 -0.18 13.98
N ASN A 188 16.37 -0.86 14.11
CA ASN A 188 17.32 -1.10 13.01
C ASN A 188 17.58 -2.60 12.75
N GLN A 189 16.54 -3.45 12.84
CA GLN A 189 16.73 -4.88 12.66
C GLN A 189 16.70 -5.34 11.19
N HIS A 190 16.11 -4.55 10.26
CA HIS A 190 16.19 -4.86 8.84
C HIS A 190 17.63 -4.66 8.32
N THR A 191 18.06 -5.54 7.41
CA THR A 191 19.43 -5.52 6.86
C THR A 191 19.49 -4.94 5.44
N LYS A 192 18.32 -4.64 4.85
CA LYS A 192 18.17 -4.01 3.54
C LYS A 192 16.99 -3.02 3.56
N PRO A 193 16.83 -2.20 2.50
CA PRO A 193 15.70 -1.27 2.36
C PRO A 193 14.35 -1.89 2.67
N VAL A 194 13.50 -1.12 3.34
CA VAL A 194 12.14 -1.52 3.72
C VAL A 194 11.17 -0.91 2.72
N ASN A 195 10.45 -1.76 1.99
CA ASN A 195 9.58 -1.35 0.88
C ASN A 195 8.18 -0.92 1.33
N ALA A 196 7.64 -1.56 2.37
CA ALA A 196 6.26 -1.34 2.81
C ALA A 196 6.11 -1.43 4.33
N LEU A 197 5.10 -0.73 4.82
CA LEU A 197 4.74 -0.64 6.24
C LEU A 197 3.22 -0.57 6.35
N GLU A 198 2.62 -1.40 7.22
CA GLU A 198 1.17 -1.47 7.36
C GLU A 198 0.79 -1.64 8.82
N LEU A 199 -0.20 -0.84 9.28
CA LEU A 199 -0.77 -0.96 10.61
C LEU A 199 -1.76 -2.14 10.65
N ARG A 200 -1.64 -3.01 11.64
CA ARG A 200 -2.64 -4.01 11.92
C ARG A 200 -3.98 -3.35 12.29
N PRO A 201 -5.10 -3.75 11.68
CA PRO A 201 -6.42 -3.27 12.09
C PRO A 201 -6.64 -3.46 13.59
N VAL A 202 -7.43 -2.55 14.18
CA VAL A 202 -7.60 -2.42 15.64
C VAL A 202 -7.97 -3.75 16.29
N ARG A 203 -7.15 -4.13 17.30
CA ARG A 203 -7.37 -5.24 18.23
C ARG A 203 -7.01 -4.79 19.62
N ASP A 204 -7.45 -5.55 20.60
CA ASP A 204 -7.05 -5.32 21.99
C ASP A 204 -5.52 -5.42 22.11
N GLY A 205 -4.95 -4.57 22.97
CA GLY A 205 -3.52 -4.55 23.26
C GLY A 205 -2.73 -3.44 22.53
N LEU A 206 -1.42 -3.61 22.49
CA LEU A 206 -0.53 -2.62 21.88
C LEU A 206 -0.65 -2.62 20.35
N PRO A 207 -0.63 -1.44 19.71
CA PRO A 207 -0.60 -1.34 18.27
C PRO A 207 0.54 -2.16 17.66
N MET A 208 0.25 -2.86 16.58
CA MET A 208 1.22 -3.67 15.84
C MET A 208 1.32 -3.17 14.40
N VAL A 209 2.54 -3.05 13.91
CA VAL A 209 2.80 -2.79 12.49
C VAL A 209 3.57 -3.96 11.88
N ALA A 210 3.34 -4.21 10.61
CA ALA A 210 4.14 -5.11 9.79
C ALA A 210 5.00 -4.28 8.84
N SER A 211 6.24 -4.72 8.61
CA SER A 211 7.15 -4.14 7.61
C SER A 211 7.66 -5.22 6.67
N ALA A 212 7.79 -4.90 5.39
CA ALA A 212 8.33 -5.77 4.36
C ALA A 212 9.60 -5.17 3.75
N ALA A 213 10.67 -5.96 3.64
CA ALA A 213 11.96 -5.46 3.20
C ALA A 213 12.65 -6.34 2.15
N ARG A 214 13.61 -5.73 1.44
CA ARG A 214 14.47 -6.40 0.45
C ARG A 214 15.38 -7.48 1.05
N ASP A 215 15.47 -7.60 2.39
CA ASP A 215 16.11 -8.71 3.09
C ASP A 215 15.28 -10.00 3.06
N ARG A 216 14.15 -9.96 2.34
CA ARG A 216 13.15 -11.03 2.20
C ARG A 216 12.46 -11.38 3.51
N THR A 217 12.40 -10.44 4.47
CA THR A 217 11.67 -10.65 5.71
C THR A 217 10.46 -9.74 5.82
N ILE A 218 9.41 -10.27 6.43
CA ILE A 218 8.32 -9.47 7.01
C ILE A 218 8.50 -9.51 8.51
N ARG A 219 8.52 -8.34 9.14
CA ARG A 219 8.73 -8.20 10.59
C ARG A 219 7.53 -7.55 11.24
N PHE A 220 7.20 -8.03 12.43
CA PHE A 220 6.08 -7.56 13.24
C PHE A 220 6.59 -6.81 14.46
N TRP A 221 6.07 -5.59 14.67
CA TRP A 221 6.57 -4.66 15.67
C TRP A 221 5.47 -4.12 16.54
N GLN A 222 5.81 -3.85 17.80
CA GLN A 222 5.04 -3.01 18.73
C GLN A 222 5.78 -1.68 18.88
N PRO A 223 5.51 -0.69 18.01
CA PRO A 223 6.33 0.51 17.91
C PRO A 223 6.25 1.39 19.16
N THR A 224 5.16 1.39 19.88
CA THR A 224 4.98 2.15 21.13
C THR A 224 5.98 1.78 22.21
N ILE A 225 6.40 0.52 22.29
CA ILE A 225 7.42 0.03 23.23
C ILE A 225 8.76 -0.31 22.56
N GLY A 226 8.88 -0.11 21.24
CA GLY A 226 10.13 -0.36 20.50
C GLY A 226 10.52 -1.83 20.37
N ARG A 227 9.55 -2.74 20.34
CA ARG A 227 9.78 -4.18 20.34
C ARG A 227 9.52 -4.79 18.97
N MET A 228 10.50 -5.50 18.38
CA MET A 228 10.25 -6.49 17.33
C MET A 228 9.70 -7.77 18.00
N VAL A 229 8.49 -8.16 17.61
CA VAL A 229 7.81 -9.31 18.23
C VAL A 229 8.28 -10.61 17.58
N ARG A 230 8.26 -10.65 16.24
CA ARG A 230 8.65 -11.81 15.44
C ARG A 230 8.89 -11.43 13.99
N TYR A 231 9.36 -12.37 13.19
CA TYR A 231 9.54 -12.16 11.75
C TYR A 231 9.40 -13.48 10.99
N ILE A 232 9.09 -13.38 9.71
CA ILE A 232 9.12 -14.49 8.76
C ILE A 232 10.08 -14.16 7.61
N ARG A 233 10.82 -15.15 7.13
CA ARG A 233 11.63 -15.07 5.92
C ARG A 233 10.89 -15.73 4.76
N LEU A 234 10.80 -15.00 3.65
CA LEU A 234 10.21 -15.48 2.41
C LEU A 234 11.29 -15.92 1.42
N ASP A 235 10.92 -16.76 0.46
CA ASP A 235 11.82 -17.17 -0.63
C ASP A 235 12.04 -16.04 -1.66
N SER A 236 11.10 -15.10 -1.75
CA SER A 236 11.12 -13.96 -2.66
C SER A 236 11.06 -12.64 -1.91
N GLU A 237 11.53 -11.56 -2.53
CA GLU A 237 11.48 -10.19 -1.98
C GLU A 237 10.04 -9.68 -1.96
N PRO A 238 9.47 -9.30 -0.80
CA PRO A 238 8.18 -8.66 -0.72
C PRO A 238 8.27 -7.19 -1.15
N LEU A 239 7.33 -6.77 -2.00
CA LEU A 239 7.22 -5.40 -2.50
C LEU A 239 6.17 -4.59 -1.74
N ASN A 240 5.03 -5.22 -1.42
CA ASN A 240 3.95 -4.59 -0.65
C ASN A 240 3.31 -5.61 0.30
N ILE A 241 2.65 -5.11 1.34
CA ILE A 241 1.91 -5.91 2.33
C ILE A 241 0.59 -5.26 2.67
N ALA A 242 -0.40 -6.07 3.03
CA ALA A 242 -1.66 -5.62 3.60
C ALA A 242 -2.16 -6.60 4.65
N TRP A 243 -2.73 -6.09 5.73
CA TRP A 243 -3.44 -6.91 6.70
C TRP A 243 -4.84 -7.23 6.20
N THR A 244 -5.34 -8.44 6.50
CA THR A 244 -6.78 -8.70 6.43
C THR A 244 -7.53 -7.83 7.44
N ASN A 245 -8.79 -7.50 7.14
CA ASN A 245 -9.58 -6.57 7.96
C ASN A 245 -9.75 -7.01 9.43
N ASP A 246 -9.75 -8.33 9.65
CA ASP A 246 -9.76 -8.92 11.00
C ASP A 246 -8.36 -8.91 11.66
N GLY A 247 -7.32 -8.52 10.93
CA GLY A 247 -5.93 -8.50 11.40
C GLY A 247 -5.35 -9.87 11.71
N ASP A 248 -5.92 -10.97 11.16
CA ASP A 248 -5.48 -12.34 11.41
C ASP A 248 -4.42 -12.82 10.43
N ARG A 249 -4.36 -12.22 9.24
CA ARG A 249 -3.41 -12.58 8.18
C ARG A 249 -2.75 -11.35 7.59
N VAL A 250 -1.56 -11.56 7.04
CA VAL A 250 -0.87 -10.58 6.20
C VAL A 250 -0.71 -11.16 4.80
N LEU A 251 -1.11 -10.39 3.81
CA LEU A 251 -0.80 -10.66 2.42
C LEU A 251 0.49 -9.96 2.05
N ALA A 252 1.32 -10.59 1.23
CA ALA A 252 2.54 -10.01 0.70
C ALA A 252 2.64 -10.25 -0.80
N THR A 253 2.72 -9.18 -1.59
CA THR A 253 3.06 -9.24 -3.01
C THR A 253 4.57 -9.23 -3.18
N CYS A 254 5.09 -10.00 -4.13
CA CYS A 254 6.53 -10.22 -4.26
C CYS A 254 7.04 -10.00 -5.69
N VAL A 255 8.37 -9.91 -5.83
CA VAL A 255 9.06 -9.74 -7.13
C VAL A 255 8.87 -10.93 -8.08
N ASP A 256 8.52 -12.11 -7.58
CA ASP A 256 8.18 -13.28 -8.38
C ASP A 256 6.73 -13.29 -8.89
N GLY A 257 5.98 -12.22 -8.62
CA GLY A 257 4.60 -12.04 -9.04
C GLY A 257 3.59 -12.85 -8.24
N ARG A 258 4.02 -13.44 -7.13
CA ARG A 258 3.17 -14.25 -6.27
C ARG A 258 2.66 -13.43 -5.08
N VAL A 259 1.54 -13.86 -4.54
CA VAL A 259 0.97 -13.34 -3.28
C VAL A 259 1.06 -14.44 -2.24
N ARG A 260 1.70 -14.12 -1.12
CA ARG A 260 1.82 -15.01 0.03
C ARG A 260 0.91 -14.57 1.15
N ILE A 261 0.13 -15.49 1.68
CA ILE A 261 -0.74 -15.27 2.84
C ILE A 261 -0.02 -15.84 4.05
N ILE A 262 0.17 -15.01 5.06
CA ILE A 262 1.03 -15.27 6.20
C ILE A 262 0.20 -15.26 7.47
N ASP A 263 0.38 -16.27 8.29
CA ASP A 263 -0.06 -16.27 9.68
C ASP A 263 0.97 -15.53 10.54
N PRO A 264 0.63 -14.38 11.12
CA PRO A 264 1.57 -13.59 11.92
C PRO A 264 1.81 -14.19 13.32
N VAL A 265 0.99 -15.13 13.76
CA VAL A 265 1.13 -15.80 15.06
C VAL A 265 2.03 -17.02 14.96
N GLU A 266 1.76 -17.89 14.00
CA GLU A 266 2.56 -19.09 13.75
C GLU A 266 3.83 -18.81 12.92
N VAL A 267 3.90 -17.62 12.31
CA VAL A 267 5.03 -17.17 11.46
C VAL A 267 5.24 -18.12 10.27
N THR A 268 4.15 -18.50 9.63
CA THR A 268 4.13 -19.43 8.49
C THR A 268 3.44 -18.83 7.28
N VAL A 269 3.88 -19.24 6.08
CA VAL A 269 3.13 -18.99 4.83
C VAL A 269 2.02 -20.05 4.75
N THR A 270 0.77 -19.62 4.84
CA THR A 270 -0.39 -20.51 4.78
C THR A 270 -0.84 -20.77 3.35
N GLN A 271 -0.64 -19.79 2.45
CA GLN A 271 -0.95 -19.93 1.02
C GLN A 271 0.09 -19.17 0.19
N ASP A 272 0.39 -19.68 -0.99
CA ASP A 272 1.29 -19.07 -1.97
C ASP A 272 0.62 -19.15 -3.35
N LEU A 273 0.12 -18.01 -3.84
CA LEU A 273 -0.76 -17.92 -4.99
C LEU A 273 -0.08 -17.16 -6.15
N PRO A 274 -0.13 -17.66 -7.39
CA PRO A 274 0.28 -16.87 -8.54
C PRO A 274 -0.72 -15.73 -8.78
N ALA A 275 -0.24 -14.53 -9.12
CA ALA A 275 -1.08 -13.37 -9.39
C ALA A 275 -0.66 -12.61 -10.65
N ILE A 276 0.57 -12.12 -10.72
CA ILE A 276 1.06 -11.27 -11.81
C ILE A 276 2.21 -11.98 -12.53
N LYS A 277 2.32 -11.84 -13.85
CA LYS A 277 3.51 -12.27 -14.58
C LYS A 277 4.58 -11.19 -14.46
N GLY A 278 5.54 -11.37 -13.56
CA GLY A 278 6.56 -10.40 -13.19
C GLY A 278 6.29 -9.78 -11.83
N TRP A 279 6.70 -8.57 -11.62
CA TRP A 279 6.65 -7.93 -10.29
C TRP A 279 5.23 -7.48 -9.92
N ALA A 280 4.78 -7.87 -8.73
CA ALA A 280 3.52 -7.44 -8.13
C ALA A 280 3.79 -6.28 -7.15
N TYR A 281 3.61 -5.04 -7.62
CA TYR A 281 3.98 -3.83 -6.87
C TYR A 281 2.94 -3.40 -5.83
N ALA A 282 1.67 -3.49 -6.20
CA ALA A 282 0.58 -2.88 -5.46
C ALA A 282 -0.36 -3.94 -4.89
N LEU A 283 -0.93 -3.63 -3.73
CA LEU A 283 -1.85 -4.51 -3.01
C LEU A 283 -2.86 -3.68 -2.22
N ALA A 284 -4.14 -3.95 -2.42
CA ALA A 284 -5.20 -3.39 -1.61
C ALA A 284 -6.18 -4.47 -1.14
N MET A 285 -6.50 -4.47 0.15
CA MET A 285 -7.55 -5.31 0.70
C MET A 285 -8.93 -4.67 0.50
N HIS A 286 -9.91 -5.48 0.13
CA HIS A 286 -11.30 -5.02 0.09
C HIS A 286 -11.80 -4.71 1.50
N PRO A 287 -12.42 -3.52 1.76
CA PRO A 287 -12.72 -3.09 3.13
C PRO A 287 -13.75 -3.93 3.88
N HIS A 288 -14.60 -4.70 3.18
CA HIS A 288 -15.72 -5.41 3.79
C HIS A 288 -15.69 -6.93 3.64
N ASN A 289 -14.73 -7.48 2.91
CA ASN A 289 -14.62 -8.93 2.72
C ASN A 289 -13.17 -9.38 2.63
N ARG A 290 -12.95 -10.69 2.49
CA ARG A 290 -11.62 -11.29 2.37
C ARG A 290 -11.21 -11.43 0.91
N SER A 291 -11.23 -10.34 0.14
CA SER A 291 -10.69 -10.29 -1.21
C SER A 291 -9.67 -9.15 -1.34
N ALA A 292 -8.85 -9.21 -2.37
CA ALA A 292 -7.78 -8.24 -2.60
C ALA A 292 -7.59 -7.94 -4.09
N ALA A 293 -7.20 -6.71 -4.39
CA ALA A 293 -6.71 -6.30 -5.69
C ALA A 293 -5.18 -6.24 -5.68
N ILE A 294 -4.55 -6.72 -6.75
CA ILE A 294 -3.10 -6.73 -6.95
C ILE A 294 -2.79 -6.00 -8.23
N GLY A 295 -1.83 -5.08 -8.18
CA GLY A 295 -1.30 -4.36 -9.34
C GLY A 295 0.15 -4.72 -9.61
N GLY A 296 0.54 -4.74 -10.89
CA GLY A 296 1.89 -5.14 -11.23
C GLY A 296 2.42 -4.51 -12.50
N ILE A 297 3.51 -5.07 -12.98
CA ILE A 297 4.18 -4.68 -14.22
C ILE A 297 3.21 -4.71 -15.41
N ASN A 298 3.43 -3.86 -16.40
CA ASN A 298 2.65 -3.77 -17.65
C ASN A 298 1.15 -3.49 -17.42
N GLY A 299 0.80 -2.68 -16.44
CA GLY A 299 -0.59 -2.30 -16.15
C GLY A 299 -1.48 -3.47 -15.70
N GLN A 300 -0.89 -4.63 -15.40
CA GLN A 300 -1.66 -5.80 -14.98
C GLN A 300 -2.36 -5.52 -13.65
N ILE A 301 -3.66 -5.85 -13.60
CA ILE A 301 -4.44 -5.87 -12.37
C ILE A 301 -5.06 -7.25 -12.20
N TRP A 302 -5.04 -7.77 -10.97
CA TRP A 302 -5.53 -9.10 -10.61
C TRP A 302 -6.37 -9.02 -9.35
N ARG A 303 -7.24 -10.00 -9.14
CA ARG A 303 -8.02 -10.12 -7.92
C ARG A 303 -7.82 -11.48 -7.26
N ILE A 304 -7.86 -11.49 -5.95
CA ILE A 304 -7.99 -12.69 -5.13
C ILE A 304 -9.33 -12.62 -4.43
N GLU A 305 -10.15 -13.65 -4.59
CA GLU A 305 -11.43 -13.81 -3.90
C GLU A 305 -11.30 -14.88 -2.82
N ASN A 306 -12.10 -14.73 -1.76
CA ASN A 306 -12.25 -15.73 -0.70
C ASN A 306 -10.90 -16.22 -0.13
N LEU A 307 -10.19 -15.33 0.55
CA LEU A 307 -9.06 -15.72 1.39
C LEU A 307 -9.60 -16.60 2.54
N SER A 308 -9.95 -17.86 2.20
CA SER A 308 -10.51 -18.82 3.13
C SER A 308 -9.49 -19.25 4.17
N GLU A 309 -9.94 -19.60 5.37
CA GLU A 309 -9.08 -20.21 6.37
C GLU A 309 -8.46 -21.52 5.82
N PRO A 310 -7.19 -21.81 6.15
CA PRO A 310 -6.59 -23.10 5.86
C PRO A 310 -7.30 -24.15 6.73
N GLY A 311 -8.22 -24.92 6.13
CA GLY A 311 -8.91 -25.99 6.87
C GLY A 311 -10.31 -26.36 6.40
N ALA A 312 -10.99 -25.56 5.59
CA ALA A 312 -12.21 -25.99 4.93
C ALA A 312 -11.83 -26.98 3.81
N ARG A 313 -11.63 -28.25 4.15
CA ARG A 313 -11.66 -29.33 3.17
C ARG A 313 -13.03 -29.27 2.52
N SER A 314 -13.06 -28.95 1.22
CA SER A 314 -14.21 -29.25 0.39
C SER A 314 -14.43 -30.75 0.47
N GLU A 315 -15.43 -31.17 1.23
CA GLU A 315 -15.92 -32.57 1.08
C GLU A 315 -16.43 -32.72 -0.36
N PRO A 316 -15.98 -33.72 -1.10
CA PRO A 316 -16.54 -33.99 -2.41
C PRO A 316 -17.99 -34.47 -2.21
N ARG A 317 -18.93 -33.75 -2.77
CA ARG A 317 -20.27 -34.27 -3.05
C ARG A 317 -20.31 -34.99 -4.40
#